data_868827952b3ac76f564d96b7fd5c8d9a
#
_entry.id   868827952b3ac76f564d96b7fd5c8d9a
#
_cell.length_a   1.000
_cell.length_b   1.000
_cell.length_c   1.000
_cell.angle_alpha   90.00
_cell.angle_beta   90.00
_cell.angle_gamma   90.00
#
_symmetry.space_group_name_H-M   'P 1'
#
loop_
_entity.id
_entity.type
_entity.pdbx_description
1 polymer ?
#
loop_
_entity_poly.entity_id
_entity_poly.type
_entity_poly.pdbx_seq_one_letter_code
_entity_poly.pdbx_strand_id
1 'polypeptide(L)'
;DEIKEIFGDRTYFQTPKPLKLLKELVRATTNKDSIVLDFFGGSGTTAQAVLDLNKIDNGNRRFILVEQMDYIKTVTTARVKAVIEKNQIGSFVYCELAQLNDKYVEAITKAENDEQLKSVWLEMAKNGFISSYVSPQEIDPNADDFKSLSFDDKKRLFLALLDKNMLYVNYCDIDDK
;
A
#
# COMPACT_ATOMS: atom_id res chain seq x y z
N ASP A 1 14.30 -22.25 -14.16
CA ASP A 1 13.82 -20.95 -13.68
C ASP A 1 12.34 -21.10 -13.34
N GLU A 2 12.03 -20.98 -12.04
CA GLU A 2 10.70 -21.28 -11.48
C GLU A 2 9.56 -20.42 -12.10
N ILE A 3 9.88 -19.20 -12.52
CA ILE A 3 8.91 -18.34 -13.23
C ILE A 3 8.64 -18.90 -14.62
N LYS A 4 9.66 -19.43 -15.30
CA LYS A 4 9.47 -20.07 -16.60
C LYS A 4 8.62 -21.35 -16.52
N GLU A 5 8.71 -22.10 -15.43
CA GLU A 5 7.85 -23.27 -15.19
C GLU A 5 6.38 -22.88 -15.01
N ILE A 6 6.11 -21.71 -14.44
CA ILE A 6 4.75 -21.22 -14.18
C ILE A 6 4.16 -20.53 -15.43
N PHE A 7 4.95 -19.70 -16.10
CA PHE A 7 4.49 -18.82 -17.20
C PHE A 7 4.95 -19.23 -18.60
N GLY A 8 5.68 -20.37 -18.74
CA GLY A 8 6.32 -20.79 -19.99
C GLY A 8 7.59 -20.00 -20.28
N ASP A 9 7.98 -19.92 -21.59
CA ASP A 9 9.23 -19.26 -22.00
C ASP A 9 9.22 -17.72 -21.88
N ARG A 10 8.15 -17.12 -21.39
CA ARG A 10 8.06 -15.66 -21.24
C ARG A 10 8.69 -15.22 -19.92
N THR A 11 9.66 -14.31 -20.00
CA THR A 11 10.27 -13.65 -18.83
C THR A 11 9.37 -12.52 -18.34
N TYR A 12 8.40 -12.82 -17.52
CA TYR A 12 7.50 -11.82 -16.95
C TYR A 12 8.14 -10.98 -15.85
N PHE A 13 9.25 -11.45 -15.27
CA PHE A 13 9.94 -10.78 -14.18
C PHE A 13 11.45 -11.04 -14.24
N GLN A 14 12.27 -9.97 -14.27
CA GLN A 14 13.70 -10.10 -14.55
C GLN A 14 14.52 -10.70 -13.40
N THR A 15 14.17 -10.43 -12.16
CA THR A 15 14.97 -10.80 -10.99
C THR A 15 14.13 -11.38 -9.85
N PRO A 16 13.48 -12.54 -10.05
CA PRO A 16 12.76 -13.20 -8.96
C PRO A 16 13.73 -13.66 -7.88
N LYS A 17 13.36 -13.53 -6.61
CA LYS A 17 14.14 -14.11 -5.52
C LYS A 17 14.09 -15.64 -5.59
N PRO A 18 15.20 -16.34 -5.27
CA PRO A 18 15.22 -17.81 -5.30
C PRO A 18 14.20 -18.39 -4.31
N LEU A 19 13.29 -19.22 -4.80
CA LEU A 19 12.25 -19.85 -3.98
C LEU A 19 12.84 -20.70 -2.85
N LYS A 20 13.93 -21.43 -3.13
CA LYS A 20 14.60 -22.26 -2.12
C LYS A 20 15.07 -21.42 -0.94
N LEU A 21 15.64 -20.24 -1.17
CA LEU A 21 16.07 -19.33 -0.12
C LEU A 21 14.88 -18.89 0.72
N LEU A 22 13.79 -18.43 0.08
CA LEU A 22 12.60 -17.96 0.80
C LEU A 22 11.95 -19.09 1.61
N LYS A 23 11.91 -20.31 1.09
CA LYS A 23 11.39 -21.48 1.82
C LYS A 23 12.23 -21.76 3.07
N GLU A 24 13.55 -21.73 3.00
CA GLU A 24 14.41 -21.93 4.17
C GLU A 24 14.26 -20.81 5.20
N LEU A 25 14.18 -19.55 4.77
CA LEU A 25 13.92 -18.42 5.66
C LEU A 25 12.59 -18.56 6.37
N VAL A 26 11.51 -18.79 5.64
CA VAL A 26 10.16 -18.96 6.25
C VAL A 26 10.14 -20.15 7.19
N ARG A 27 10.75 -21.29 6.81
CA ARG A 27 10.82 -22.49 7.67
C ARG A 27 11.56 -22.21 8.98
N ALA A 28 12.67 -21.48 8.93
CA ALA A 28 13.53 -21.20 10.08
C ALA A 28 12.94 -20.16 11.03
N THR A 29 12.12 -19.25 10.53
CA THR A 29 11.64 -18.08 11.31
C THR A 29 10.17 -18.12 11.67
N THR A 30 9.39 -19.12 11.20
CA THR A 30 7.96 -19.18 11.42
C THR A 30 7.47 -20.50 12.00
N ASN A 31 6.40 -20.44 12.77
CA ASN A 31 5.59 -21.57 13.15
C ASN A 31 4.52 -21.87 12.10
N LYS A 32 3.81 -22.99 12.25
CA LYS A 32 2.80 -23.44 11.29
C LYS A 32 1.61 -22.49 11.09
N ASP A 33 1.34 -21.61 12.05
CA ASP A 33 0.20 -20.67 12.05
C ASP A 33 0.62 -19.19 11.91
N SER A 34 1.89 -18.93 11.61
CA SER A 34 2.44 -17.58 11.51
C SER A 34 1.87 -16.81 10.31
N ILE A 35 1.91 -15.48 10.41
CA ILE A 35 1.67 -14.56 9.30
C ILE A 35 3.02 -14.06 8.80
N VAL A 36 3.26 -14.22 7.51
CA VAL A 36 4.46 -13.72 6.81
C VAL A 36 4.09 -12.45 6.05
N LEU A 37 4.74 -11.35 6.39
CA LEU A 37 4.52 -10.06 5.75
C LEU A 37 5.72 -9.71 4.88
N ASP A 38 5.45 -9.35 3.62
CA ASP A 38 6.45 -8.91 2.65
C ASP A 38 5.99 -7.59 2.01
N PHE A 39 6.68 -6.50 2.33
CA PHE A 39 6.38 -5.17 1.84
C PHE A 39 6.82 -4.92 0.39
N PHE A 40 7.57 -5.85 -0.20
CA PHE A 40 8.09 -5.76 -1.55
C PHE A 40 7.80 -7.07 -2.29
N GLY A 41 6.51 -7.40 -2.41
CA GLY A 41 6.00 -8.67 -2.89
C GLY A 41 6.58 -9.15 -4.21
N GLY A 42 6.98 -8.21 -5.08
CA GLY A 42 7.64 -8.49 -6.33
C GLY A 42 6.89 -9.52 -7.17
N SER A 43 7.58 -10.57 -7.58
CA SER A 43 6.97 -11.67 -8.32
C SER A 43 6.13 -12.65 -7.48
N GLY A 44 5.94 -12.41 -6.16
CA GLY A 44 5.16 -13.29 -5.28
C GLY A 44 5.89 -14.54 -4.79
N THR A 45 7.23 -14.54 -4.77
CA THR A 45 8.02 -15.70 -4.32
C THR A 45 7.74 -16.06 -2.86
N THR A 46 7.55 -15.07 -1.99
CA THR A 46 7.22 -15.27 -0.57
C THR A 46 5.89 -16.01 -0.39
N ALA A 47 4.85 -15.61 -1.13
CA ALA A 47 3.57 -16.33 -1.10
C ALA A 47 3.72 -17.80 -1.55
N GLN A 48 4.47 -18.05 -2.62
CA GLN A 48 4.76 -19.41 -3.06
C GLN A 48 5.50 -20.21 -1.99
N ALA A 49 6.50 -19.62 -1.33
CA ALA A 49 7.24 -20.28 -0.26
C ALA A 49 6.31 -20.71 0.89
N VAL A 50 5.39 -19.82 1.31
CA VAL A 50 4.40 -20.11 2.34
C VAL A 50 3.46 -21.23 1.93
N LEU A 51 2.88 -21.15 0.73
CA LEU A 51 1.95 -22.17 0.21
C LEU A 51 2.62 -23.53 0.06
N ASP A 52 3.84 -23.59 -0.47
CA ASP A 52 4.60 -24.82 -0.61
C ASP A 52 4.93 -25.46 0.75
N LEU A 53 5.32 -24.64 1.75
CA LEU A 53 5.59 -25.15 3.09
C LEU A 53 4.34 -25.67 3.76
N ASN A 54 3.21 -24.99 3.65
CA ASN A 54 1.94 -25.46 4.17
C ASN A 54 1.55 -26.83 3.58
N LYS A 55 1.80 -27.04 2.28
CA LYS A 55 1.60 -28.33 1.63
C LYS A 55 2.51 -29.43 2.20
N ILE A 56 3.77 -29.07 2.50
CA ILE A 56 4.78 -30.05 2.98
C ILE A 56 4.51 -30.48 4.41
N ASP A 57 4.17 -29.52 5.30
CA ASP A 57 4.10 -29.77 6.74
C ASP A 57 2.69 -29.69 7.34
N ASN A 58 1.66 -29.58 6.47
CA ASN A 58 0.25 -29.37 6.83
C ASN A 58 0.09 -28.15 7.75
N GLY A 59 0.83 -27.08 7.46
CA GLY A 59 0.74 -25.81 8.16
C GLY A 59 -0.43 -24.96 7.66
N ASN A 60 -0.73 -23.92 8.42
CA ASN A 60 -1.74 -22.91 8.12
C ASN A 60 -1.14 -21.49 8.15
N ARG A 61 0.13 -21.35 7.70
CA ARG A 61 0.75 -20.03 7.58
C ARG A 61 -0.03 -19.19 6.61
N ARG A 62 -0.12 -17.92 6.92
CA ARG A 62 -0.75 -16.91 6.05
C ARG A 62 0.33 -15.97 5.52
N PHE A 63 0.04 -15.31 4.42
CA PHE A 63 0.92 -14.27 3.88
C PHE A 63 0.15 -12.98 3.62
N ILE A 64 0.86 -11.87 3.72
CA ILE A 64 0.44 -10.55 3.27
C ILE A 64 1.55 -10.02 2.37
N LEU A 65 1.23 -9.76 1.11
CA LEU A 65 2.16 -9.12 0.17
C LEU A 65 1.70 -7.70 -0.09
N VAL A 66 2.62 -6.77 -0.05
CA VAL A 66 2.40 -5.39 -0.48
C VAL A 66 3.28 -5.11 -1.68
N GLU A 67 2.71 -4.57 -2.74
CA GLU A 67 3.41 -4.19 -3.97
C GLU A 67 2.73 -2.98 -4.59
N GLN A 68 3.53 -2.04 -5.09
CA GLN A 68 3.03 -0.79 -5.67
C GLN A 68 3.15 -0.73 -7.20
N MET A 69 3.87 -1.69 -7.80
CA MET A 69 4.17 -1.68 -9.22
C MET A 69 3.03 -2.28 -10.07
N ASP A 70 2.87 -1.80 -11.28
CA ASP A 70 1.78 -2.18 -12.19
C ASP A 70 1.72 -3.67 -12.51
N TYR A 71 2.84 -4.40 -12.37
CA TYR A 71 2.90 -5.83 -12.63
C TYR A 71 2.20 -6.70 -11.56
N ILE A 72 1.69 -6.12 -10.48
CA ILE A 72 1.04 -6.89 -9.41
C ILE A 72 -0.08 -7.80 -9.94
N LYS A 73 -0.88 -7.30 -10.88
CA LYS A 73 -1.99 -8.07 -11.49
C LYS A 73 -1.49 -9.16 -12.43
N THR A 74 -0.49 -8.85 -13.22
CA THR A 74 -0.04 -9.72 -14.33
C THR A 74 1.04 -10.72 -13.92
N VAL A 75 1.80 -10.43 -12.87
CA VAL A 75 2.89 -11.28 -12.38
C VAL A 75 2.59 -11.83 -11.00
N THR A 76 2.47 -10.96 -9.98
CA THR A 76 2.36 -11.38 -8.58
C THR A 76 1.11 -12.24 -8.35
N THR A 77 -0.07 -11.73 -8.70
CA THR A 77 -1.33 -12.47 -8.50
C THR A 77 -1.43 -13.69 -9.40
N ALA A 78 -0.93 -13.62 -10.63
CA ALA A 78 -0.93 -14.74 -11.56
C ALA A 78 -0.05 -15.90 -11.04
N ARG A 79 1.14 -15.60 -10.48
CA ARG A 79 1.97 -16.61 -9.83
C ARG A 79 1.28 -17.26 -8.64
N VAL A 80 0.69 -16.46 -7.75
CA VAL A 80 -0.02 -16.99 -6.57
C VAL A 80 -1.16 -17.90 -7.00
N LYS A 81 -1.97 -17.52 -8.00
CA LYS A 81 -3.03 -18.35 -8.57
C LYS A 81 -2.49 -19.67 -9.10
N ALA A 82 -1.45 -19.62 -9.95
CA ALA A 82 -0.85 -20.83 -10.51
C ALA A 82 -0.29 -21.78 -9.46
N VAL A 83 0.29 -21.25 -8.37
CA VAL A 83 0.77 -22.06 -7.24
C VAL A 83 -0.37 -22.70 -6.47
N ILE A 84 -1.46 -21.98 -6.20
CA ILE A 84 -2.67 -22.52 -5.56
C ILE A 84 -3.26 -23.64 -6.41
N GLU A 85 -3.41 -23.44 -7.70
CA GLU A 85 -3.91 -24.44 -8.64
C GLU A 85 -3.01 -25.69 -8.68
N LYS A 86 -1.69 -25.49 -8.78
CA LYS A 86 -0.70 -26.60 -8.77
C LYS A 86 -0.72 -27.37 -7.44
N ASN A 87 -0.83 -26.67 -6.35
CA ASN A 87 -0.79 -27.28 -5.01
C ASN A 87 -2.13 -27.83 -4.54
N GLN A 88 -3.23 -27.38 -5.12
CA GLN A 88 -4.62 -27.67 -4.73
C GLN A 88 -4.94 -27.28 -3.28
N ILE A 89 -4.25 -26.26 -2.77
CA ILE A 89 -4.45 -25.73 -1.40
C ILE A 89 -4.30 -24.20 -1.38
N GLY A 90 -5.01 -23.58 -0.41
CA GLY A 90 -4.92 -22.16 -0.13
C GLY A 90 -5.90 -21.32 -0.94
N SER A 91 -5.94 -20.07 -0.57
CA SER A 91 -6.65 -18.99 -1.25
C SER A 91 -5.97 -17.67 -0.94
N PHE A 92 -6.32 -16.62 -1.65
CA PHE A 92 -5.90 -15.27 -1.30
C PHE A 92 -6.97 -14.25 -1.68
N VAL A 93 -6.91 -13.09 -1.04
CA VAL A 93 -7.73 -11.93 -1.37
C VAL A 93 -6.81 -10.89 -2.01
N TYR A 94 -7.20 -10.39 -3.16
CA TYR A 94 -6.54 -9.26 -3.80
C TYR A 94 -7.27 -7.98 -3.42
N CYS A 95 -6.53 -7.01 -2.89
CA CYS A 95 -7.04 -5.70 -2.51
C CYS A 95 -6.25 -4.61 -3.21
N GLU A 96 -6.91 -3.57 -3.65
CA GLU A 96 -6.29 -2.30 -4.03
C GLU A 96 -6.63 -1.26 -2.97
N LEU A 97 -5.65 -0.44 -2.60
CA LEU A 97 -5.92 0.71 -1.75
C LEU A 97 -6.80 1.68 -2.52
N ALA A 98 -7.94 2.01 -1.94
CA ALA A 98 -8.81 3.00 -2.52
C ALA A 98 -8.14 4.39 -2.45
N GLN A 99 -8.06 5.06 -3.57
CA GLN A 99 -7.53 6.43 -3.68
C GLN A 99 -8.61 7.43 -3.24
N LEU A 100 -9.00 7.35 -1.97
CA LEU A 100 -10.13 8.10 -1.43
C LEU A 100 -9.91 9.61 -1.42
N ASN A 101 -8.67 10.07 -1.44
CA ASN A 101 -8.30 11.47 -1.45
C ASN A 101 -8.11 12.07 -2.85
N ASP A 102 -8.03 11.25 -3.91
CA ASP A 102 -7.71 11.73 -5.26
C ASP A 102 -8.70 12.77 -5.77
N LYS A 103 -9.99 12.58 -5.50
CA LYS A 103 -11.03 13.57 -5.87
C LYS A 103 -10.77 14.93 -5.22
N TYR A 104 -10.23 14.96 -4.00
CA TYR A 104 -9.92 16.21 -3.30
C TYR A 104 -8.64 16.83 -3.85
N VAL A 105 -7.63 16.01 -4.14
CA VAL A 105 -6.39 16.48 -4.79
C VAL A 105 -6.72 17.13 -6.13
N GLU A 106 -7.57 16.51 -6.93
CA GLU A 106 -8.03 17.06 -8.20
C GLU A 106 -8.83 18.35 -8.02
N ALA A 107 -9.76 18.38 -7.07
CA ALA A 107 -10.57 19.55 -6.77
C ALA A 107 -9.74 20.74 -6.27
N ILE A 108 -8.76 20.52 -5.37
CA ILE A 108 -7.83 21.54 -4.90
C ILE A 108 -7.00 22.08 -6.05
N THR A 109 -6.49 21.18 -6.90
CA THR A 109 -5.65 21.57 -8.04
C THR A 109 -6.41 22.45 -9.03
N LYS A 110 -7.67 22.10 -9.33
CA LYS A 110 -8.54 22.82 -10.25
C LYS A 110 -9.19 24.07 -9.67
N ALA A 111 -9.14 24.28 -8.36
CA ALA A 111 -9.72 25.48 -7.74
C ALA A 111 -9.05 26.76 -8.25
N GLU A 112 -9.85 27.75 -8.59
CA GLU A 112 -9.42 29.05 -9.16
C GLU A 112 -9.56 30.21 -8.18
N ASN A 113 -10.27 30.00 -7.07
CA ASN A 113 -10.52 31.04 -6.06
C ASN A 113 -10.73 30.44 -4.66
N ASP A 114 -10.70 31.32 -3.65
CA ASP A 114 -10.83 30.96 -2.23
C ASP A 114 -12.21 30.33 -1.90
N GLU A 115 -13.27 30.68 -2.60
CA GLU A 115 -14.61 30.10 -2.35
C GLU A 115 -14.65 28.63 -2.75
N GLN A 116 -14.05 28.31 -3.89
CA GLN A 116 -13.92 26.91 -4.33
C GLN A 116 -13.04 26.10 -3.37
N LEU A 117 -11.90 26.66 -2.94
CA LEU A 117 -11.05 25.99 -1.93
C LEU A 117 -11.77 25.76 -0.61
N LYS A 118 -12.56 26.73 -0.15
CA LYS A 118 -13.36 26.60 1.06
C LYS A 118 -14.42 25.51 0.92
N SER A 119 -15.09 25.42 -0.22
CA SER A 119 -16.05 24.35 -0.49
C SER A 119 -15.40 22.97 -0.45
N VAL A 120 -14.24 22.83 -1.10
CA VAL A 120 -13.45 21.56 -1.07
C VAL A 120 -13.03 21.23 0.36
N TRP A 121 -12.58 22.22 1.15
CA TRP A 121 -12.23 22.01 2.55
C TRP A 121 -13.38 21.46 3.38
N LEU A 122 -14.57 22.04 3.28
CA LEU A 122 -15.74 21.60 4.04
C LEU A 122 -16.12 20.14 3.73
N GLU A 123 -16.00 19.74 2.47
CA GLU A 123 -16.23 18.35 2.09
C GLU A 123 -15.10 17.41 2.54
N MET A 124 -13.86 17.84 2.39
CA MET A 124 -12.67 17.11 2.79
C MET A 124 -12.61 16.90 4.30
N ALA A 125 -12.90 17.91 5.10
CA ALA A 125 -12.93 17.85 6.56
C ALA A 125 -13.99 16.86 7.10
N LYS A 126 -15.08 16.68 6.34
CA LYS A 126 -16.17 15.76 6.71
C LYS A 126 -15.93 14.33 6.25
N ASN A 127 -15.39 14.16 5.06
CA ASN A 127 -15.38 12.87 4.36
C ASN A 127 -13.99 12.42 3.90
N GLY A 128 -12.97 13.27 4.04
CA GLY A 128 -11.62 12.98 3.59
C GLY A 128 -10.82 12.17 4.61
N PHE A 129 -9.79 11.48 4.12
CA PHE A 129 -8.77 10.87 4.96
C PHE A 129 -7.66 11.89 5.20
N ILE A 130 -7.87 12.73 6.22
CA ILE A 130 -6.93 13.78 6.63
C ILE A 130 -5.88 13.18 7.56
N SER A 131 -4.68 13.76 7.55
CA SER A 131 -3.59 13.39 8.45
C SER A 131 -4.03 13.48 9.91
N SER A 132 -3.68 12.46 10.72
CA SER A 132 -4.02 12.43 12.16
C SER A 132 -3.29 13.48 12.99
N TYR A 133 -2.29 14.15 12.42
CA TYR A 133 -1.57 15.24 13.09
C TYR A 133 -2.34 16.56 13.12
N VAL A 134 -3.39 16.67 12.33
CA VAL A 134 -4.19 17.90 12.23
C VAL A 134 -5.62 17.57 12.57
N SER A 135 -6.15 18.25 13.57
CA SER A 135 -7.59 18.24 13.84
C SER A 135 -8.28 19.14 12.80
N PRO A 136 -9.21 18.61 11.97
CA PRO A 136 -9.93 19.44 11.01
C PRO A 136 -10.64 20.64 11.64
N GLN A 137 -10.97 20.55 12.95
CA GLN A 137 -11.62 21.62 13.70
C GLN A 137 -10.67 22.79 14.02
N GLU A 138 -9.35 22.55 13.96
CA GLU A 138 -8.33 23.58 14.21
C GLU A 138 -8.03 24.45 13.00
N ILE A 139 -8.46 24.00 11.80
CA ILE A 139 -8.29 24.78 10.58
C ILE A 139 -9.61 25.48 10.27
N ASP A 140 -9.66 26.79 10.55
CA ASP A 140 -10.79 27.63 10.16
C ASP A 140 -10.42 28.46 8.91
N PRO A 141 -11.03 28.16 7.75
CA PRO A 141 -10.80 28.95 6.54
C PRO A 141 -11.25 30.42 6.64
N ASN A 142 -11.96 30.79 7.70
CA ASN A 142 -12.35 32.18 7.96
C ASN A 142 -11.39 32.89 8.93
N ALA A 143 -10.44 32.21 9.52
CA ALA A 143 -9.46 32.81 10.42
C ALA A 143 -8.53 33.76 9.66
N ASP A 144 -8.05 34.82 10.34
CA ASP A 144 -7.26 35.86 9.71
C ASP A 144 -5.88 35.36 9.26
N ASP A 145 -5.28 34.41 9.98
CA ASP A 145 -4.04 33.75 9.62
C ASP A 145 -4.18 32.96 8.32
N PHE A 146 -5.26 32.18 8.16
CA PHE A 146 -5.55 31.48 6.91
C PHE A 146 -5.81 32.44 5.76
N LYS A 147 -6.60 33.51 5.98
CA LYS A 147 -6.88 34.52 4.95
C LYS A 147 -5.63 35.25 4.47
N SER A 148 -4.62 35.41 5.35
CA SER A 148 -3.37 36.07 5.00
C SER A 148 -2.46 35.26 4.11
N LEU A 149 -2.68 33.96 3.97
CA LEU A 149 -1.92 33.09 3.08
C LEU A 149 -2.19 33.43 1.61
N SER A 150 -1.17 33.25 0.77
CA SER A 150 -1.38 33.29 -0.68
C SER A 150 -2.28 32.14 -1.13
N PHE A 151 -2.94 32.30 -2.29
CA PHE A 151 -3.80 31.26 -2.84
C PHE A 151 -3.06 29.93 -3.07
N ASP A 152 -1.81 30.01 -3.53
CA ASP A 152 -0.96 28.83 -3.75
C ASP A 152 -0.56 28.18 -2.42
N ASP A 153 -0.30 28.94 -1.37
CA ASP A 153 0.03 28.38 -0.06
C ASP A 153 -1.21 27.69 0.59
N LYS A 154 -2.39 28.24 0.39
CA LYS A 154 -3.65 27.57 0.79
C LYS A 154 -3.82 26.23 0.08
N LYS A 155 -3.56 26.16 -1.22
CA LYS A 155 -3.58 24.89 -1.97
C LYS A 155 -2.55 23.90 -1.44
N ARG A 156 -1.30 24.36 -1.22
CA ARG A 156 -0.23 23.51 -0.66
C ARG A 156 -0.59 22.98 0.71
N LEU A 157 -1.15 23.81 1.58
CA LEU A 157 -1.61 23.39 2.89
C LEU A 157 -2.65 22.27 2.79
N PHE A 158 -3.68 22.43 1.97
CA PHE A 158 -4.72 21.42 1.83
C PHE A 158 -4.21 20.12 1.20
N LEU A 159 -3.28 20.20 0.24
CA LEU A 159 -2.63 19.02 -0.33
C LEU A 159 -1.78 18.29 0.72
N ALA A 160 -1.04 19.03 1.55
CA ALA A 160 -0.23 18.44 2.62
C ALA A 160 -1.09 17.69 3.66
N LEU A 161 -2.30 18.17 3.95
CA LEU A 161 -3.23 17.49 4.84
C LEU A 161 -3.75 16.16 4.29
N LEU A 162 -3.75 16.00 2.97
CA LEU A 162 -4.15 14.76 2.29
C LEU A 162 -2.97 13.79 2.11
N ASP A 163 -1.75 14.24 2.35
CA ASP A 163 -0.55 13.41 2.20
C ASP A 163 -0.43 12.46 3.38
N LYS A 164 -0.77 11.19 3.13
CA LYS A 164 -0.69 10.13 4.13
C LYS A 164 0.74 9.67 4.43
N ASN A 165 1.71 10.03 3.62
CA ASN A 165 3.11 9.70 3.90
C ASN A 165 3.63 10.46 5.12
N MET A 166 3.00 11.59 5.46
CA MET A 166 3.28 12.32 6.69
C MET A 166 2.70 11.67 7.96
N LEU A 167 1.98 10.56 7.87
CA LEU A 167 1.45 9.82 9.02
C LEU A 167 2.54 9.08 9.81
N TYR A 168 3.72 8.90 9.24
CA TYR A 168 4.82 8.18 9.87
C TYR A 168 5.91 9.14 10.28
N VAL A 169 6.04 9.35 11.58
CA VAL A 169 7.25 9.95 12.15
C VAL A 169 8.30 8.86 12.25
N ASN A 170 9.50 9.14 11.76
CA ASN A 170 10.63 8.23 11.95
C ASN A 170 10.84 8.06 13.46
N TYR A 171 11.11 6.83 13.91
CA TYR A 171 11.35 6.56 15.33
C TYR A 171 12.46 7.43 15.93
N CYS A 172 13.44 7.81 15.13
CA CYS A 172 14.51 8.74 15.52
C CYS A 172 14.03 10.18 15.74
N ASP A 173 12.86 10.55 15.19
CA ASP A 173 12.36 11.94 15.21
C ASP A 173 11.24 12.12 16.26
N ILE A 174 10.90 11.05 17.00
CA ILE A 174 9.80 11.07 17.99
C ILE A 174 10.13 12.01 19.18
N ASP A 175 11.40 12.14 19.51
CA ASP A 175 11.87 12.94 20.65
C ASP A 175 12.22 14.40 20.29
N ASP A 176 12.14 14.79 19.02
CA ASP A 176 12.41 16.16 18.53
C ASP A 176 11.19 17.09 18.60
N LYS A 177 10.46 17.03 19.70
CA LYS A 177 9.32 17.93 19.96
C LYS A 177 9.66 19.03 20.94
#